data_f492565dcf100d8b8e7fbc8c0c2f98a1
#
_entry.id   f492565dcf100d8b8e7fbc8c0c2f98a1
#
_cell.length_a   1.000
_cell.length_b   1.000
_cell.length_c   1.000
_cell.angle_alpha   90.00
_cell.angle_beta   90.00
_cell.angle_gamma   90.00
#
_symmetry.space_group_name_H-M   'P 1'
#
loop_
_entity.id
_entity.type
_entity.pdbx_description
1 polymer ?
#
loop_
_entity_poly.entity_id
_entity_poly.type
_entity_poly.pdbx_seq_one_letter_code
_entity_poly.pdbx_strand_id
1 'polypeptide(L)'
;ILALSGGFMDAYSYLERGNVFANAQTGNLLLFGVNLAEGNYFAMLSYLLPVLAFTLGILLADTVRYLNIRLHWRQLSVLLEAVILICVTFFPHSLNPLANSLTSFACGIQVESFRKIRNRGAATTMCIGNLRNGTENLHRFLRTHDRKAFYNALLFYGIILCFIIGAVLGNFVIKRFHEKSILVCSALLFLSLIHISE
;
A
#
# COMPACT_ATOMS: atom_id res chain seq x y z
N ILE A 1 -11.72 -1.28 -1.92
CA ILE A 1 -11.23 0.10 -2.04
C ILE A 1 -9.75 0.17 -1.66
N LEU A 2 -9.33 -0.20 -0.44
CA LEU A 2 -7.93 -0.09 0.03
C LEU A 2 -6.91 -0.79 -0.88
N ALA A 3 -7.21 -1.99 -1.40
CA ALA A 3 -6.32 -2.68 -2.33
C ALA A 3 -6.19 -1.96 -3.68
N LEU A 4 -7.29 -1.38 -4.15
CA LEU A 4 -7.30 -0.57 -5.37
C LEU A 4 -6.47 0.72 -5.18
N SER A 5 -6.64 1.39 -4.04
CA SER A 5 -5.82 2.53 -3.64
C SER A 5 -4.33 2.16 -3.57
N GLY A 6 -3.99 1.01 -2.97
CA GLY A 6 -2.61 0.53 -2.88
C GLY A 6 -1.93 0.33 -4.24
N GLY A 7 -2.64 -0.28 -5.20
CA GLY A 7 -2.14 -0.44 -6.56
C GLY A 7 -1.97 0.90 -7.29
N PHE A 8 -2.90 1.83 -7.09
CA PHE A 8 -2.79 3.18 -7.63
C PHE A 8 -1.56 3.93 -7.06
N MET A 9 -1.34 3.87 -5.73
CA MET A 9 -0.21 4.51 -5.07
C MET A 9 1.14 3.96 -5.55
N ASP A 10 1.26 2.65 -5.74
CA ASP A 10 2.48 2.05 -6.31
C ASP A 10 2.70 2.50 -7.75
N ALA A 11 1.66 2.54 -8.58
CA ALA A 11 1.76 3.06 -9.95
C ALA A 11 2.18 4.54 -9.95
N TYR A 12 1.59 5.36 -9.07
CA TYR A 12 1.95 6.78 -8.94
C TYR A 12 3.41 6.99 -8.52
N SER A 13 3.85 6.35 -7.46
CA SER A 13 5.23 6.49 -6.98
C SER A 13 6.23 6.01 -8.03
N TYR A 14 5.92 4.92 -8.72
CA TYR A 14 6.81 4.37 -9.73
C TYR A 14 6.86 5.21 -11.00
N LEU A 15 5.71 5.63 -11.54
CA LEU A 15 5.66 6.33 -12.83
C LEU A 15 5.94 7.83 -12.72
N GLU A 16 5.53 8.48 -11.63
CA GLU A 16 5.57 9.93 -11.49
C GLU A 16 6.63 10.41 -10.50
N ARG A 17 7.07 9.57 -9.54
CA ARG A 17 7.94 9.99 -8.43
C ARG A 17 9.32 9.33 -8.42
N GLY A 18 9.82 8.89 -9.60
CA GLY A 18 11.21 8.45 -9.72
C GLY A 18 11.45 6.96 -9.49
N ASN A 19 10.54 6.10 -9.96
CA ASN A 19 10.66 4.63 -9.98
C ASN A 19 10.80 3.98 -8.59
N VAL A 20 10.20 4.58 -7.58
CA VAL A 20 10.15 4.09 -6.20
C VAL A 20 8.78 3.52 -5.91
N PHE A 21 8.68 2.46 -5.12
CA PHE A 21 7.41 1.86 -4.73
C PHE A 21 6.90 2.41 -3.39
N ALA A 22 5.60 2.70 -3.30
CA ALA A 22 4.96 3.12 -2.06
C ALA A 22 4.75 1.94 -1.09
N ASN A 23 4.27 0.79 -1.60
CA ASN A 23 3.94 -0.41 -0.83
C ASN A 23 4.91 -1.57 -1.08
N ALA A 24 5.42 -1.73 -2.32
CA ALA A 24 6.24 -2.87 -2.71
C ALA A 24 7.69 -2.73 -2.21
N GLN A 25 7.87 -2.73 -0.88
CA GLN A 25 9.18 -2.49 -0.24
C GLN A 25 10.26 -3.51 -0.63
N THR A 26 9.90 -4.73 -1.05
CA THR A 26 10.85 -5.70 -1.59
C THR A 26 11.55 -5.16 -2.84
N GLY A 27 10.82 -4.44 -3.71
CA GLY A 27 11.40 -3.76 -4.87
C GLY A 27 12.39 -2.66 -4.45
N ASN A 28 12.02 -1.83 -3.48
CA ASN A 28 12.89 -0.79 -2.95
C ASN A 28 14.17 -1.38 -2.32
N LEU A 29 14.06 -2.47 -1.54
CA LEU A 29 15.22 -3.16 -0.94
C LEU A 29 16.15 -3.76 -2.00
N LEU A 30 15.61 -4.34 -3.07
CA LEU A 30 16.40 -4.83 -4.20
C LEU A 30 17.17 -3.69 -4.85
N LEU A 31 16.47 -2.59 -5.21
CA LEU A 31 17.08 -1.44 -5.88
C LEU A 31 18.06 -0.69 -4.97
N PHE A 32 17.81 -0.64 -3.66
CA PHE A 32 18.77 -0.20 -2.66
C PHE A 32 20.07 -1.01 -2.74
N GLY A 33 20.00 -2.35 -2.72
CA GLY A 33 21.16 -3.22 -2.77
C GLY A 33 21.96 -3.09 -4.08
N VAL A 34 21.27 -2.99 -5.22
CA VAL A 34 21.91 -2.79 -6.54
C VAL A 34 22.66 -1.46 -6.56
N ASN A 35 22.01 -0.35 -6.20
CA ASN A 35 22.64 0.98 -6.22
C ASN A 35 23.77 1.12 -5.20
N LEU A 36 23.69 0.41 -4.06
CA LEU A 36 24.78 0.35 -3.09
C LEU A 36 26.02 -0.33 -3.70
N ALA A 37 25.84 -1.44 -4.41
CA ALA A 37 26.92 -2.18 -5.07
C ALA A 37 27.57 -1.37 -6.21
N GLU A 38 26.78 -0.54 -6.91
CA GLU A 38 27.23 0.34 -7.99
C GLU A 38 27.86 1.63 -7.47
N GLY A 39 27.82 1.92 -6.16
CA GLY A 39 28.32 3.17 -5.57
C GLY A 39 27.43 4.40 -5.84
N ASN A 40 26.20 4.19 -6.30
CA ASN A 40 25.25 5.27 -6.56
C ASN A 40 24.49 5.63 -5.27
N TYR A 41 25.15 6.31 -4.36
CA TYR A 41 24.62 6.63 -3.02
C TYR A 41 23.37 7.49 -3.03
N PHE A 42 23.20 8.36 -4.02
CA PHE A 42 22.00 9.21 -4.11
C PHE A 42 20.75 8.37 -4.45
N ALA A 43 20.84 7.50 -5.46
CA ALA A 43 19.74 6.60 -5.81
C ALA A 43 19.49 5.57 -4.69
N MET A 44 20.56 5.06 -4.08
CA MET A 44 20.47 4.18 -2.91
C MET A 44 19.61 4.79 -1.80
N LEU A 45 19.85 6.05 -1.42
CA LEU A 45 19.06 6.75 -0.39
C LEU A 45 17.61 6.93 -0.82
N SER A 46 17.34 7.19 -2.10
CA SER A 46 15.98 7.34 -2.61
C SER A 46 15.13 6.07 -2.44
N TYR A 47 15.75 4.90 -2.41
CA TYR A 47 15.08 3.62 -2.12
C TYR A 47 15.04 3.27 -0.63
N LEU A 48 16.08 3.63 0.12
CA LEU A 48 16.15 3.32 1.55
C LEU A 48 15.14 4.14 2.37
N LEU A 49 15.02 5.44 2.10
CA LEU A 49 14.16 6.35 2.87
C LEU A 49 12.69 5.90 2.91
N PRO A 50 12.05 5.48 1.80
CA PRO A 50 10.71 4.92 1.81
C PRO A 50 10.57 3.64 2.67
N VAL A 51 11.58 2.76 2.67
CA VAL A 51 11.58 1.55 3.52
C VAL A 51 11.59 1.92 5.00
N LEU A 52 12.46 2.86 5.39
CA LEU A 52 12.52 3.35 6.78
C LEU A 52 11.21 4.05 7.17
N ALA A 53 10.65 4.88 6.30
CA ALA A 53 9.39 5.57 6.54
C ALA A 53 8.22 4.57 6.68
N PHE A 54 8.14 3.56 5.83
CA PHE A 54 7.15 2.47 5.95
C PHE A 54 7.27 1.75 7.29
N THR A 55 8.50 1.43 7.73
CA THR A 55 8.76 0.79 9.02
C THR A 55 8.28 1.68 10.17
N LEU A 56 8.56 2.99 10.11
CA LEU A 56 8.07 3.95 11.11
C LEU A 56 6.55 4.03 11.14
N GLY A 57 5.89 3.94 9.97
CA GLY A 57 4.43 3.89 9.88
C GLY A 57 3.84 2.66 10.59
N ILE A 58 4.45 1.48 10.40
CA ILE A 58 4.05 0.26 11.11
C ILE A 58 4.24 0.43 12.63
N LEU A 59 5.41 0.92 13.06
CA LEU A 59 5.70 1.13 14.48
C LEU A 59 4.71 2.09 15.14
N LEU A 60 4.37 3.19 14.47
CA LEU A 60 3.37 4.13 14.96
C LEU A 60 2.00 3.44 15.12
N ALA A 61 1.53 2.76 14.10
CA ALA A 61 0.24 2.07 14.11
C ALA A 61 0.16 1.00 15.21
N ASP A 62 1.23 0.22 15.38
CA ASP A 62 1.31 -0.81 16.43
C ASP A 62 1.35 -0.20 17.83
N THR A 63 2.09 0.90 18.03
CA THR A 63 2.15 1.64 19.28
C THR A 63 0.78 2.19 19.69
N VAL A 64 0.07 2.84 18.77
CA VAL A 64 -1.28 3.37 19.04
C VAL A 64 -2.25 2.26 19.42
N ARG A 65 -2.15 1.11 18.74
CA ARG A 65 -2.96 -0.07 19.06
C ARG A 65 -2.62 -0.63 20.45
N TYR A 66 -1.33 -0.68 20.81
CA TYR A 66 -0.88 -1.16 22.13
C TYR A 66 -1.39 -0.28 23.28
N LEU A 67 -1.41 1.03 23.09
CA LEU A 67 -1.92 2.00 24.06
C LEU A 67 -3.43 1.91 24.29
N ASN A 68 -4.14 1.07 23.53
CA ASN A 68 -5.58 0.81 23.65
C ASN A 68 -6.42 2.10 23.73
N ILE A 69 -6.02 3.09 22.96
CA ILE A 69 -6.72 4.38 22.89
C ILE A 69 -8.10 4.12 22.29
N ARG A 70 -9.16 4.55 22.95
CA ARG A 70 -10.58 4.41 22.52
C ARG A 70 -10.90 5.33 21.31
N LEU A 71 -10.06 5.32 20.29
CA LEU A 71 -10.27 6.01 19.04
C LEU A 71 -10.68 4.99 17.98
N HIS A 72 -11.49 5.41 17.04
CA HIS A 72 -11.78 4.65 15.82
C HIS A 72 -10.50 4.61 14.94
N TRP A 73 -9.47 3.89 15.45
CA TRP A 73 -8.11 3.91 14.91
C TRP A 73 -8.06 3.63 13.41
N ARG A 74 -8.88 2.69 12.92
CA ARG A 74 -8.93 2.38 11.48
C ARG A 74 -9.40 3.56 10.63
N GLN A 75 -10.37 4.31 11.11
CA GLN A 75 -10.84 5.52 10.43
C GLN A 75 -9.78 6.61 10.47
N LEU A 76 -9.15 6.80 11.63
CA LEU A 76 -8.08 7.78 11.79
C LEU A 76 -6.88 7.47 10.90
N SER A 77 -6.50 6.19 10.75
CA SER A 77 -5.40 5.80 9.88
C SER A 77 -5.68 6.11 8.40
N VAL A 78 -6.89 5.82 7.91
CA VAL A 78 -7.28 6.14 6.53
C VAL A 78 -7.42 7.66 6.32
N LEU A 79 -7.91 8.39 7.31
CA LEU A 79 -7.97 9.86 7.25
C LEU A 79 -6.56 10.46 7.17
N LEU A 80 -5.65 10.00 8.04
CA LEU A 80 -4.26 10.46 8.04
C LEU A 80 -3.58 10.17 6.70
N GLU A 81 -3.78 8.97 6.15
CA GLU A 81 -3.28 8.60 4.83
C GLU A 81 -3.83 9.54 3.75
N ALA A 82 -5.14 9.78 3.71
CA ALA A 82 -5.75 10.69 2.74
C ALA A 82 -5.19 12.11 2.84
N VAL A 83 -4.98 12.63 4.04
CA VAL A 83 -4.38 13.96 4.28
C VAL A 83 -2.93 14.00 3.80
N ILE A 84 -2.12 12.98 4.10
CA ILE A 84 -0.74 12.89 3.63
C ILE A 84 -0.69 12.91 2.10
N LEU A 85 -1.56 12.15 1.42
CA LEU A 85 -1.59 12.13 -0.05
C LEU A 85 -2.01 13.48 -0.64
N ILE A 86 -2.91 14.21 0.01
CA ILE A 86 -3.24 15.60 -0.38
C ILE A 86 -1.98 16.48 -0.28
N CYS A 87 -1.24 16.40 0.83
CA CYS A 87 -0.01 17.17 0.99
C CYS A 87 1.03 16.82 -0.08
N VAL A 88 1.21 15.54 -0.39
CA VAL A 88 2.15 15.03 -1.42
C VAL A 88 1.84 15.61 -2.80
N THR A 89 0.57 15.91 -3.09
CA THR A 89 0.17 16.52 -4.37
C THR A 89 0.88 17.85 -4.67
N PHE A 90 1.22 18.62 -3.64
CA PHE A 90 1.85 19.94 -3.78
C PHE A 90 3.37 19.90 -3.81
N PHE A 91 4.00 18.71 -3.72
CA PHE A 91 5.45 18.60 -3.72
C PHE A 91 5.98 18.57 -5.16
N PRO A 92 6.96 19.46 -5.48
CA PRO A 92 7.64 19.42 -6.76
C PRO A 92 8.52 18.16 -6.89
N HIS A 93 8.91 17.81 -8.11
CA HIS A 93 9.77 16.64 -8.39
C HIS A 93 11.11 16.67 -7.64
N SER A 94 11.63 17.85 -7.30
CA SER A 94 12.86 17.98 -6.48
C SER A 94 12.70 17.37 -5.07
N LEU A 95 11.47 17.21 -4.58
CA LEU A 95 11.13 16.63 -3.29
C LEU A 95 10.60 15.18 -3.42
N ASN A 96 10.84 14.49 -4.53
CA ASN A 96 10.41 13.13 -4.73
C ASN A 96 10.83 12.16 -3.59
N PRO A 97 12.06 12.22 -3.03
CA PRO A 97 12.42 11.35 -1.90
C PRO A 97 11.52 11.56 -0.67
N LEU A 98 11.14 12.80 -0.39
CA LEU A 98 10.22 13.14 0.70
C LEU A 98 8.79 12.70 0.39
N ALA A 99 8.31 12.96 -0.83
CA ALA A 99 6.98 12.54 -1.29
C ALA A 99 6.80 11.01 -1.18
N ASN A 100 7.79 10.24 -1.67
CA ASN A 100 7.79 8.78 -1.59
C ASN A 100 7.87 8.28 -0.14
N SER A 101 8.69 8.93 0.70
CA SER A 101 8.79 8.57 2.12
C SER A 101 7.47 8.78 2.86
N LEU A 102 6.79 9.91 2.64
CA LEU A 102 5.49 10.20 3.26
C LEU A 102 4.40 9.24 2.76
N THR A 103 4.37 8.94 1.47
CA THR A 103 3.44 7.97 0.90
C THR A 103 3.69 6.58 1.48
N SER A 104 4.95 6.13 1.57
CA SER A 104 5.32 4.85 2.16
C SER A 104 5.01 4.79 3.67
N PHE A 105 5.21 5.89 4.41
CA PHE A 105 4.82 5.99 5.82
C PHE A 105 3.31 5.78 6.00
N ALA A 106 2.49 6.45 5.20
CA ALA A 106 1.05 6.30 5.21
C ALA A 106 0.63 4.85 4.87
N CYS A 107 1.26 4.24 3.86
CA CYS A 107 1.06 2.83 3.52
C CYS A 107 1.43 1.88 4.67
N GLY A 108 2.51 2.16 5.42
CA GLY A 108 2.91 1.40 6.60
C GLY A 108 1.85 1.42 7.69
N ILE A 109 1.26 2.59 7.96
CA ILE A 109 0.12 2.75 8.88
C ILE A 109 -1.08 1.93 8.40
N GLN A 110 -1.43 2.00 7.12
CA GLN A 110 -2.55 1.25 6.55
C GLN A 110 -2.36 -0.26 6.68
N VAL A 111 -1.19 -0.78 6.33
CA VAL A 111 -0.88 -2.22 6.38
C VAL A 111 -1.06 -2.77 7.78
N GLU A 112 -0.57 -2.08 8.81
CA GLU A 112 -0.72 -2.52 10.20
C GLU A 112 -2.15 -2.37 10.71
N SER A 113 -2.85 -1.29 10.35
CA SER A 113 -4.24 -1.05 10.74
C SER A 113 -5.21 -2.08 10.15
N PHE A 114 -4.92 -2.59 8.94
CA PHE A 114 -5.77 -3.52 8.20
C PHE A 114 -5.10 -4.88 7.96
N ARG A 115 -4.24 -5.35 8.89
CA ARG A 115 -3.52 -6.62 8.78
C ARG A 115 -4.40 -7.87 8.77
N LYS A 116 -5.68 -7.76 9.14
CA LYS A 116 -6.65 -8.86 9.14
C LYS A 116 -7.92 -8.46 8.42
N ILE A 117 -8.33 -9.27 7.46
CA ILE A 117 -9.64 -9.19 6.79
C ILE A 117 -10.42 -10.46 7.16
N ARG A 118 -11.62 -10.31 7.75
CA ARG A 118 -12.46 -11.44 8.20
C ARG A 118 -11.69 -12.44 9.07
N ASN A 119 -10.91 -11.95 10.05
CA ASN A 119 -10.06 -12.74 10.95
C ASN A 119 -8.92 -13.53 10.27
N ARG A 120 -8.54 -13.18 9.06
CA ARG A 120 -7.42 -13.77 8.32
C ARG A 120 -6.34 -12.75 8.07
N GLY A 121 -5.08 -13.17 8.16
CA GLY A 121 -3.96 -12.35 7.75
C GLY A 121 -4.01 -12.11 6.25
N ALA A 122 -4.59 -10.99 5.86
CA ALA A 122 -4.64 -10.53 4.47
C ALA A 122 -4.21 -9.07 4.46
N ALA A 123 -3.13 -8.78 3.78
CA ALA A 123 -2.69 -7.40 3.59
C ALA A 123 -3.36 -6.83 2.33
N THR A 124 -3.94 -5.64 2.45
CA THR A 124 -4.64 -4.97 1.34
C THR A 124 -3.69 -4.58 0.21
N THR A 125 -2.40 -4.39 0.51
CA THR A 125 -1.39 -3.86 -0.42
C THR A 125 -0.22 -4.81 -0.68
N MET A 126 -0.18 -5.99 -0.04
CA MET A 126 0.89 -6.99 -0.22
C MET A 126 0.43 -8.16 -1.08
N CYS A 127 0.72 -8.12 -2.37
CA CYS A 127 0.28 -9.15 -3.33
C CYS A 127 0.89 -10.54 -3.06
N ILE A 128 2.17 -10.63 -2.66
CA ILE A 128 2.88 -11.91 -2.47
C ILE A 128 2.24 -12.77 -1.37
N GLY A 129 1.92 -12.18 -0.22
CA GLY A 129 1.25 -12.89 0.87
C GLY A 129 -0.14 -13.40 0.47
N ASN A 130 -0.89 -12.57 -0.25
CA ASN A 130 -2.21 -12.93 -0.77
C ASN A 130 -2.13 -14.01 -1.85
N LEU A 131 -1.14 -13.97 -2.74
CA LEU A 131 -0.90 -14.99 -3.76
C LEU A 131 -0.61 -16.34 -3.11
N ARG A 132 0.29 -16.39 -2.12
CA ARG A 132 0.58 -17.62 -1.36
C ARG A 132 -0.68 -18.18 -0.71
N ASN A 133 -1.39 -17.36 0.06
CA ASN A 133 -2.58 -17.79 0.79
C ASN A 133 -3.71 -18.21 -0.16
N GLY A 134 -3.89 -17.50 -1.28
CA GLY A 134 -4.85 -17.84 -2.33
C GLY A 134 -4.56 -19.20 -2.95
N THR A 135 -3.31 -19.44 -3.33
CA THR A 135 -2.88 -20.71 -3.93
C THR A 135 -3.00 -21.88 -2.96
N GLU A 136 -2.61 -21.70 -1.68
CA GLU A 136 -2.75 -22.71 -0.65
C GLU A 136 -4.22 -23.10 -0.43
N ASN A 137 -5.12 -22.12 -0.34
CA ASN A 137 -6.54 -22.38 -0.20
C ASN A 137 -7.16 -23.02 -1.46
N LEU A 138 -6.72 -22.63 -2.66
CA LEU A 138 -7.14 -23.27 -3.91
C LEU A 138 -6.71 -24.74 -3.95
N HIS A 139 -5.46 -25.03 -3.60
CA HIS A 139 -4.97 -26.41 -3.52
C HIS A 139 -5.75 -27.25 -2.50
N ARG A 140 -6.07 -26.69 -1.32
CA ARG A 140 -6.92 -27.33 -0.34
C ARG A 140 -8.30 -27.67 -0.92
N PHE A 141 -8.93 -26.70 -1.61
CA PHE A 141 -10.23 -26.93 -2.27
C PHE A 141 -10.16 -28.06 -3.28
N LEU A 142 -9.14 -28.10 -4.12
CA LEU A 142 -8.98 -29.16 -5.13
C LEU A 142 -8.84 -30.55 -4.53
N ARG A 143 -8.27 -30.66 -3.32
CA ARG A 143 -8.09 -31.95 -2.61
C ARG A 143 -9.29 -32.39 -1.77
N THR A 144 -9.95 -31.43 -1.13
CA THR A 144 -10.97 -31.74 -0.08
C THR A 144 -12.37 -31.30 -0.46
N HIS A 145 -12.53 -30.59 -1.59
CA HIS A 145 -13.80 -29.96 -2.02
C HIS A 145 -14.41 -29.04 -0.93
N ASP A 146 -13.59 -28.53 0.00
CA ASP A 146 -14.03 -27.60 1.04
C ASP A 146 -14.40 -26.24 0.43
N ARG A 147 -15.70 -25.92 0.42
CA ARG A 147 -16.22 -24.64 -0.09
C ARG A 147 -15.65 -23.43 0.64
N LYS A 148 -15.30 -23.57 1.94
CA LYS A 148 -14.67 -22.45 2.67
C LYS A 148 -13.27 -22.13 2.09
N ALA A 149 -12.51 -23.16 1.75
CA ALA A 149 -11.22 -22.97 1.09
C ALA A 149 -11.37 -22.28 -0.27
N PHE A 150 -12.38 -22.65 -1.07
CA PHE A 150 -12.67 -21.97 -2.33
C PHE A 150 -12.98 -20.48 -2.15
N TYR A 151 -13.90 -20.12 -1.25
CA TYR A 151 -14.23 -18.71 -0.99
C TYR A 151 -13.02 -17.93 -0.43
N ASN A 152 -12.12 -18.59 0.30
CA ASN A 152 -10.89 -17.96 0.76
C ASN A 152 -9.93 -17.69 -0.38
N ALA A 153 -9.74 -18.66 -1.28
CA ALA A 153 -8.92 -18.46 -2.46
C ALA A 153 -9.45 -17.28 -3.30
N LEU A 154 -10.77 -17.25 -3.54
CA LEU A 154 -11.43 -16.16 -4.27
C LEU A 154 -11.24 -14.79 -3.60
N LEU A 155 -11.28 -14.72 -2.26
CA LEU A 155 -11.01 -13.49 -1.53
C LEU A 155 -9.58 -12.99 -1.79
N PHE A 156 -8.56 -13.86 -1.63
CA PHE A 156 -7.17 -13.46 -1.82
C PHE A 156 -6.85 -13.05 -3.25
N TYR A 157 -7.33 -13.82 -4.24
CA TYR A 157 -7.17 -13.46 -5.65
C TYR A 157 -7.95 -12.19 -6.01
N GLY A 158 -9.13 -11.97 -5.40
CA GLY A 158 -9.91 -10.75 -5.57
C GLY A 158 -9.18 -9.51 -5.05
N ILE A 159 -8.45 -9.61 -3.94
CA ILE A 159 -7.60 -8.51 -3.44
C ILE A 159 -6.49 -8.18 -4.43
N ILE A 160 -5.81 -9.20 -4.97
CA ILE A 160 -4.76 -9.01 -5.99
C ILE A 160 -5.34 -8.37 -7.25
N LEU A 161 -6.51 -8.83 -7.70
CA LEU A 161 -7.18 -8.26 -8.87
C LEU A 161 -7.54 -6.79 -8.65
N CYS A 162 -8.06 -6.43 -7.48
CA CYS A 162 -8.34 -5.04 -7.12
C CYS A 162 -7.05 -4.19 -7.14
N PHE A 163 -5.92 -4.71 -6.65
CA PHE A 163 -4.63 -4.03 -6.71
C PHE A 163 -4.19 -3.78 -8.15
N ILE A 164 -4.27 -4.81 -9.02
CA ILE A 164 -3.94 -4.68 -10.44
C ILE A 164 -4.83 -3.65 -11.13
N ILE A 165 -6.14 -3.68 -10.88
CA ILE A 165 -7.09 -2.70 -11.42
C ILE A 165 -6.71 -1.29 -10.95
N GLY A 166 -6.31 -1.13 -9.68
CA GLY A 166 -5.84 0.14 -9.14
C GLY A 166 -4.61 0.67 -9.88
N ALA A 167 -3.64 -0.18 -10.17
CA ALA A 167 -2.44 0.19 -10.93
C ALA A 167 -2.78 0.55 -12.39
N VAL A 168 -3.69 -0.18 -13.04
CA VAL A 168 -4.15 0.13 -14.42
C VAL A 168 -4.86 1.48 -14.47
N LEU A 169 -5.82 1.71 -13.57
CA LEU A 169 -6.52 3.00 -13.48
C LEU A 169 -5.53 4.12 -13.15
N GLY A 170 -4.59 3.86 -12.21
CA GLY A 170 -3.52 4.77 -11.87
C GLY A 170 -2.73 5.22 -13.09
N ASN A 171 -2.27 4.28 -13.92
CA ASN A 171 -1.52 4.61 -15.13
C ASN A 171 -2.29 5.55 -16.08
N PHE A 172 -3.60 5.34 -16.28
CA PHE A 172 -4.39 6.22 -17.14
C PHE A 172 -4.55 7.63 -16.53
N VAL A 173 -4.82 7.71 -15.24
CA VAL A 173 -5.02 8.98 -14.54
C VAL A 173 -3.71 9.77 -14.42
N ILE A 174 -2.59 9.10 -14.15
CA ILE A 174 -1.26 9.71 -14.05
C ILE A 174 -0.87 10.35 -15.39
N LYS A 175 -1.05 9.66 -16.51
CA LYS A 175 -0.76 10.21 -17.85
C LYS A 175 -1.54 11.49 -18.15
N ARG A 176 -2.68 11.72 -17.49
CA ARG A 176 -3.54 12.89 -17.74
C ARG A 176 -3.33 14.01 -16.74
N PHE A 177 -3.05 13.68 -15.46
CA PHE A 177 -3.05 14.64 -14.35
C PHE A 177 -1.71 14.74 -13.62
N HIS A 178 -0.70 13.94 -14.00
CA HIS A 178 0.64 13.94 -13.40
C HIS A 178 0.61 13.92 -11.88
N GLU A 179 1.32 14.81 -11.18
CA GLU A 179 1.41 14.85 -9.71
C GLU A 179 0.04 14.97 -9.03
N LYS A 180 -0.95 15.60 -9.69
CA LYS A 180 -2.29 15.77 -9.14
C LYS A 180 -3.12 14.48 -9.15
N SER A 181 -2.68 13.46 -9.87
CA SER A 181 -3.39 12.18 -9.97
C SER A 181 -3.60 11.50 -8.61
N ILE A 182 -2.70 11.71 -7.66
CA ILE A 182 -2.79 11.12 -6.31
C ILE A 182 -4.03 11.59 -5.53
N LEU A 183 -4.65 12.73 -5.90
CA LEU A 183 -5.91 13.19 -5.33
C LEU A 183 -7.06 12.20 -5.54
N VAL A 184 -7.03 11.45 -6.64
CA VAL A 184 -8.01 10.38 -6.88
C VAL A 184 -7.91 9.31 -5.80
N CYS A 185 -6.67 8.98 -5.41
CA CYS A 185 -6.42 8.03 -4.33
C CYS A 185 -6.95 8.56 -2.99
N SER A 186 -6.70 9.84 -2.66
CA SER A 186 -7.27 10.48 -1.47
C SER A 186 -8.80 10.44 -1.48
N ALA A 187 -9.44 10.72 -2.62
CA ALA A 187 -10.90 10.63 -2.75
C ALA A 187 -11.42 9.20 -2.51
N LEU A 188 -10.74 8.17 -3.03
CA LEU A 188 -11.07 6.76 -2.77
C LEU A 188 -10.93 6.40 -1.29
N LEU A 189 -9.93 6.95 -0.60
CA LEU A 189 -9.75 6.74 0.84
C LEU A 189 -10.86 7.43 1.64
N PHE A 190 -11.28 8.65 1.29
CA PHE A 190 -12.43 9.30 1.91
C PHE A 190 -13.73 8.50 1.72
N LEU A 191 -13.96 7.93 0.54
CA LEU A 191 -15.08 7.03 0.32
C LEU A 191 -14.98 5.76 1.21
N SER A 192 -13.75 5.27 1.44
CA SER A 192 -13.52 4.13 2.32
C SER A 192 -13.89 4.45 3.78
N LEU A 193 -13.67 5.69 4.25
CA LEU A 193 -14.04 6.11 5.61
C LEU A 193 -15.52 5.91 5.92
N ILE A 194 -16.39 6.16 4.94
CA ILE A 194 -17.84 6.00 5.09
C ILE A 194 -18.22 4.54 5.33
N HIS A 195 -17.46 3.59 4.81
CA HIS A 195 -17.73 2.16 4.90
C HIS A 195 -16.98 1.42 6.02
N ILE A 196 -16.09 2.12 6.75
CA ILE A 196 -15.31 1.53 7.88
C ILE A 196 -16.02 1.76 9.22
N SER A 197 -17.24 2.26 9.21
CA SER A 197 -17.99 2.67 10.40
C SER A 197 -18.44 1.52 11.33
N GLU A 198 -18.08 0.23 11.04
CA GLU A 198 -18.40 -0.91 11.91
C GLU A 198 -17.24 -1.92 12.02
#